data_e40f9b830b27b6454e0eba7aefaa107b
#
_entry.id   e40f9b830b27b6454e0eba7aefaa107b
#
_cell.length_a   1.000
_cell.length_b   1.000
_cell.length_c   1.000
_cell.angle_alpha   90.00
_cell.angle_beta   90.00
_cell.angle_gamma   90.00
#
_symmetry.space_group_name_H-M   'P 1'
#
loop_
_entity.id
_entity.type
_entity.pdbx_description
1 polymer ?
#
loop_
_entity_poly.entity_id
_entity_poly.type
_entity_poly.pdbx_seq_one_letter_code
_entity_poly.pdbx_strand_id
1 'polypeptide(L)'
;MKNDIDEMLECAIREKGLLADMAKLDAAALKHERRRTVTFVCSIAACLIMFIGIDLSLSSIARRVGYGFEPAAGQMGGSEITALMQEKRIDEALEKIGSARVEINARRADPVSDDPEYLTQLSIDSQELDLLEAVCRLREGQYLRARKSLKVIVNAGGAWSEDADRLLEEL
;
A
#
# COMPACT_ATOMS: atom_id res chain seq x y z
N MET A 1 69.66 23.01 40.30
CA MET A 1 69.52 21.53 40.00
C MET A 1 68.35 20.86 40.73
N LYS A 2 68.11 21.04 42.03
CA LYS A 2 66.99 20.38 42.71
C LYS A 2 65.63 20.96 42.28
N ASN A 3 65.55 22.30 42.11
CA ASN A 3 64.33 22.98 41.64
C ASN A 3 63.93 22.60 40.18
N ASP A 4 64.87 22.35 39.28
CA ASP A 4 64.58 22.00 37.89
C ASP A 4 63.96 20.63 37.77
N ILE A 5 64.36 19.69 38.66
CA ILE A 5 63.76 18.31 38.66
C ILE A 5 62.33 18.36 39.19
N ASP A 6 62.05 19.17 40.19
CA ASP A 6 60.71 19.30 40.77
C ASP A 6 59.73 19.95 39.75
N GLU A 7 60.18 20.98 39.00
CA GLU A 7 59.38 21.58 37.92
C GLU A 7 59.11 20.60 36.77
N MET A 8 60.09 19.80 36.35
CA MET A 8 59.87 18.75 35.31
C MET A 8 58.92 17.70 35.79
N LEU A 9 58.96 17.33 37.07
CA LEU A 9 58.07 16.33 37.65
C LEU A 9 56.62 16.86 37.71
N GLU A 10 56.43 18.11 38.13
CA GLU A 10 55.11 18.76 38.14
C GLU A 10 54.50 18.86 36.70
N CYS A 11 55.34 19.23 35.73
CA CYS A 11 54.93 19.28 34.31
C CYS A 11 54.53 17.94 33.80
N ALA A 12 55.29 16.89 34.08
CA ALA A 12 54.94 15.49 33.65
C ALA A 12 53.67 14.95 34.33
N ILE A 13 53.42 15.29 35.59
CA ILE A 13 52.19 14.93 36.31
C ILE A 13 50.97 15.66 35.69
N ARG A 14 51.14 16.94 35.34
CA ARG A 14 50.10 17.75 34.69
C ARG A 14 49.78 17.23 33.29
N GLU A 15 50.76 16.85 32.48
CA GLU A 15 50.55 16.23 31.17
C GLU A 15 49.81 14.90 31.28
N LYS A 16 50.20 14.02 32.22
CA LYS A 16 49.47 12.76 32.45
C LYS A 16 48.02 12.97 32.87
N GLY A 17 47.76 14.00 33.69
CA GLY A 17 46.41 14.39 34.08
C GLY A 17 45.57 14.86 32.89
N LEU A 18 46.13 15.70 32.03
CA LEU A 18 45.48 16.18 30.81
C LEU A 18 45.17 15.05 29.82
N LEU A 19 46.10 14.12 29.60
CA LEU A 19 45.91 12.97 28.75
C LEU A 19 44.77 12.03 29.27
N ALA A 20 44.71 11.82 30.59
CA ALA A 20 43.66 11.04 31.21
C ALA A 20 42.27 11.69 31.06
N ASP A 21 42.21 13.01 31.16
CA ASP A 21 40.93 13.74 30.98
C ASP A 21 40.50 13.80 29.52
N MET A 22 41.43 13.93 28.57
CA MET A 22 41.16 13.80 27.15
C MET A 22 40.60 12.39 26.80
N ALA A 23 41.20 11.34 27.32
CA ALA A 23 40.72 9.99 27.12
C ALA A 23 39.30 9.77 27.68
N LYS A 24 38.95 10.40 28.81
CA LYS A 24 37.57 10.37 29.34
C LYS A 24 36.57 11.11 28.44
N LEU A 25 36.96 12.25 27.89
CA LEU A 25 36.15 13.04 26.97
C LEU A 25 35.90 12.26 25.67
N ASP A 26 36.93 11.63 25.10
CA ASP A 26 36.81 10.80 23.91
C ASP A 26 35.89 9.60 24.16
N ALA A 27 36.01 8.91 25.28
CA ALA A 27 35.15 7.82 25.66
C ALA A 27 33.69 8.26 25.87
N ALA A 28 33.46 9.45 26.41
CA ALA A 28 32.14 10.04 26.57
C ALA A 28 31.51 10.42 25.21
N ALA A 29 32.29 10.99 24.29
CA ALA A 29 31.90 11.35 22.95
C ALA A 29 31.48 10.11 22.15
N LEU A 30 32.31 9.06 22.15
CA LEU A 30 32.01 7.77 21.50
C LEU A 30 30.73 7.11 22.05
N LYS A 31 30.53 7.17 23.37
CA LYS A 31 29.32 6.64 24.02
C LYS A 31 28.06 7.42 23.60
N HIS A 32 28.19 8.75 23.47
CA HIS A 32 27.08 9.60 23.02
C HIS A 32 26.73 9.33 21.55
N GLU A 33 27.73 9.24 20.70
CA GLU A 33 27.56 8.95 19.28
C GLU A 33 26.92 7.57 19.07
N ARG A 34 27.40 6.54 19.78
CA ARG A 34 26.81 5.20 19.74
C ARG A 34 25.33 5.18 20.20
N ARG A 35 25.01 5.92 21.26
CA ARG A 35 23.61 6.06 21.72
C ARG A 35 22.72 6.70 20.65
N ARG A 36 23.22 7.76 20.01
CA ARG A 36 22.50 8.50 18.95
C ARG A 36 22.22 7.58 17.74
N THR A 37 23.22 6.81 17.32
CA THR A 37 23.07 5.83 16.22
C THR A 37 22.06 4.74 16.58
N VAL A 38 22.13 4.17 17.78
CA VAL A 38 21.18 3.15 18.23
C VAL A 38 19.75 3.70 18.28
N THR A 39 19.56 4.91 18.82
CA THR A 39 18.22 5.54 18.87
C THR A 39 17.68 5.77 17.46
N PHE A 40 18.50 6.22 16.53
CA PHE A 40 18.11 6.45 15.13
C PHE A 40 17.70 5.13 14.44
N VAL A 41 18.49 4.08 14.58
CA VAL A 41 18.18 2.74 14.01
C VAL A 41 16.88 2.17 14.62
N CYS A 42 16.71 2.28 15.95
CA CYS A 42 15.48 1.84 16.60
C CYS A 42 14.25 2.61 16.13
N SER A 43 14.39 3.92 15.88
CA SER A 43 13.30 4.76 15.35
C SER A 43 12.89 4.32 13.95
N ILE A 44 13.85 4.06 13.05
CA ILE A 44 13.56 3.54 11.71
C ILE A 44 12.90 2.18 11.78
N ALA A 45 13.39 1.28 12.61
CA ALA A 45 12.81 -0.05 12.79
C ALA A 45 11.37 0.04 13.31
N ALA A 46 11.09 0.90 14.27
CA ALA A 46 9.73 1.12 14.78
C ALA A 46 8.79 1.67 13.70
N CYS A 47 9.24 2.62 12.88
CA CYS A 47 8.47 3.12 11.74
C CYS A 47 8.17 2.01 10.73
N LEU A 48 9.15 1.19 10.38
CA LEU A 48 8.95 0.08 9.43
C LEU A 48 7.94 -0.95 9.97
N ILE A 49 8.02 -1.30 11.26
CA ILE A 49 7.07 -2.21 11.90
C ILE A 49 5.66 -1.63 11.87
N MET A 50 5.49 -0.34 12.15
CA MET A 50 4.19 0.33 12.05
C MET A 50 3.66 0.32 10.62
N PHE A 51 4.47 0.62 9.61
CA PHE A 51 4.05 0.57 8.21
C PHE A 51 3.59 -0.82 7.78
N ILE A 52 4.37 -1.86 8.13
CA ILE A 52 4.00 -3.26 7.84
C ILE A 52 2.70 -3.62 8.57
N GLY A 53 2.54 -3.23 9.82
CA GLY A 53 1.33 -3.50 10.60
C GLY A 53 0.09 -2.84 10.01
N ILE A 54 0.19 -1.61 9.53
CA ILE A 54 -0.90 -0.90 8.85
C ILE A 54 -1.25 -1.61 7.53
N ASP A 55 -0.26 -1.96 6.71
CA ASP A 55 -0.50 -2.61 5.42
C ASP A 55 -1.17 -3.98 5.59
N LEU A 56 -0.71 -4.79 6.54
CA LEU A 56 -1.33 -6.08 6.87
C LEU A 56 -2.78 -5.91 7.38
N SER A 57 -3.04 -4.89 8.19
CA SER A 57 -4.38 -4.59 8.68
C SER A 57 -5.33 -4.19 7.56
N LEU A 58 -4.91 -3.26 6.70
CA LEU A 58 -5.68 -2.81 5.54
C LEU A 58 -5.93 -3.95 4.54
N SER A 59 -4.93 -4.79 4.29
CA SER A 59 -5.06 -5.97 3.44
C SER A 59 -6.07 -6.99 4.01
N SER A 60 -6.09 -7.17 5.33
CA SER A 60 -7.06 -8.06 6.01
C SER A 60 -8.49 -7.52 5.87
N ILE A 61 -8.70 -6.22 6.09
CA ILE A 61 -10.01 -5.57 5.92
C ILE A 61 -10.47 -5.72 4.47
N ALA A 62 -9.62 -5.39 3.50
CA ALA A 62 -9.93 -5.50 2.09
C ALA A 62 -10.39 -6.91 1.70
N ARG A 63 -9.66 -7.95 2.13
CA ARG A 63 -10.05 -9.33 1.87
C ARG A 63 -11.40 -9.68 2.49
N ARG A 64 -11.64 -9.27 3.73
CA ARG A 64 -12.91 -9.53 4.41
C ARG A 64 -14.09 -8.94 3.65
N VAL A 65 -14.00 -7.69 3.22
CA VAL A 65 -15.02 -6.99 2.43
C VAL A 65 -15.17 -7.65 1.06
N GLY A 66 -14.06 -7.90 0.34
CA GLY A 66 -14.08 -8.51 -0.98
C GLY A 66 -14.67 -9.93 -1.02
N TYR A 67 -14.47 -10.74 0.02
CA TYR A 67 -15.10 -12.06 0.14
C TYR A 67 -16.53 -12.00 0.67
N GLY A 68 -16.93 -10.96 1.38
CA GLY A 68 -18.30 -10.73 1.82
C GLY A 68 -19.22 -10.22 0.73
N PHE A 69 -18.67 -9.68 -0.36
CA PHE A 69 -19.45 -9.16 -1.47
C PHE A 69 -19.66 -10.22 -2.56
N GLU A 70 -20.93 -10.52 -2.87
CA GLU A 70 -21.33 -11.37 -3.99
C GLU A 70 -21.94 -10.48 -5.08
N PRO A 71 -21.17 -10.19 -6.17
CA PRO A 71 -21.68 -9.41 -7.27
C PRO A 71 -22.83 -10.16 -7.97
N ALA A 72 -23.90 -9.45 -8.30
CA ALA A 72 -24.96 -10.01 -9.14
C ALA A 72 -24.37 -10.40 -10.50
N ALA A 73 -24.81 -11.51 -11.06
CA ALA A 73 -24.38 -11.94 -12.39
C ALA A 73 -24.93 -10.95 -13.44
N GLY A 74 -24.03 -10.22 -14.09
CA GLY A 74 -24.36 -9.28 -15.15
C GLY A 74 -24.53 -9.96 -16.52
N GLN A 75 -24.81 -9.15 -17.54
CA GLN A 75 -25.11 -9.66 -18.89
C GLN A 75 -23.87 -10.02 -19.72
N MET A 76 -22.69 -9.43 -19.41
CA MET A 76 -21.46 -9.56 -20.21
C MET A 76 -20.38 -10.39 -19.53
N GLY A 77 -20.51 -11.72 -19.58
CA GLY A 77 -19.46 -12.61 -19.04
C GLY A 77 -19.34 -12.60 -17.52
N GLY A 78 -20.15 -11.79 -16.81
CA GLY A 78 -20.15 -11.69 -15.37
C GLY A 78 -20.36 -13.02 -14.67
N SER A 79 -21.12 -13.92 -15.25
CA SER A 79 -21.32 -15.27 -14.70
C SER A 79 -20.04 -16.13 -14.69
N GLU A 80 -19.22 -16.05 -15.73
CA GLU A 80 -17.93 -16.78 -15.79
C GLU A 80 -16.90 -16.13 -14.85
N ILE A 81 -16.81 -14.80 -14.83
CA ILE A 81 -15.92 -14.06 -13.94
C ILE A 81 -16.30 -14.31 -12.49
N THR A 82 -17.59 -14.23 -12.16
CA THR A 82 -18.07 -14.50 -10.79
C THR A 82 -17.81 -15.95 -10.36
N ALA A 83 -17.94 -16.93 -11.26
CA ALA A 83 -17.59 -18.32 -10.98
C ALA A 83 -16.10 -18.46 -10.65
N LEU A 84 -15.20 -17.86 -11.42
CA LEU A 84 -13.76 -17.85 -11.14
C LEU A 84 -13.45 -17.19 -9.80
N MET A 85 -14.15 -16.10 -9.49
CA MET A 85 -14.00 -15.42 -8.20
C MET A 85 -14.46 -16.30 -7.02
N GLN A 86 -15.53 -17.08 -7.17
CA GLN A 86 -16.01 -18.03 -6.16
C GLN A 86 -15.03 -19.20 -5.99
N GLU A 87 -14.41 -19.67 -7.07
CA GLU A 87 -13.35 -20.68 -7.06
C GLU A 87 -12.02 -20.16 -6.53
N LYS A 88 -11.92 -18.88 -6.14
CA LYS A 88 -10.70 -18.18 -5.69
C LYS A 88 -9.59 -18.10 -6.75
N ARG A 89 -9.93 -18.22 -8.02
CA ARG A 89 -9.02 -18.08 -9.17
C ARG A 89 -8.98 -16.62 -9.62
N ILE A 90 -8.49 -15.75 -8.74
CA ILE A 90 -8.59 -14.29 -8.92
C ILE A 90 -7.76 -13.82 -10.12
N ASP A 91 -6.57 -14.39 -10.34
CA ASP A 91 -5.72 -14.02 -11.48
C ASP A 91 -6.43 -14.29 -12.82
N GLU A 92 -7.10 -15.44 -12.94
CA GLU A 92 -7.85 -15.80 -14.14
C GLU A 92 -9.10 -14.93 -14.32
N ALA A 93 -9.76 -14.56 -13.22
CA ALA A 93 -10.86 -13.61 -13.25
C ALA A 93 -10.39 -12.23 -13.77
N LEU A 94 -9.24 -11.74 -13.33
CA LEU A 94 -8.64 -10.49 -13.80
C LEU A 94 -8.25 -10.56 -15.29
N GLU A 95 -7.73 -11.67 -15.75
CA GLU A 95 -7.43 -11.89 -17.19
C GLU A 95 -8.69 -11.84 -18.04
N LYS A 96 -9.76 -12.49 -17.58
CA LYS A 96 -11.08 -12.44 -18.25
C LYS A 96 -11.68 -11.04 -18.27
N ILE A 97 -11.59 -10.30 -17.18
CA ILE A 97 -11.98 -8.87 -17.13
C ILE A 97 -11.21 -8.07 -18.17
N GLY A 98 -9.89 -8.28 -18.26
CA GLY A 98 -9.05 -7.62 -19.26
C GLY A 98 -9.48 -7.92 -20.69
N SER A 99 -9.79 -9.18 -21.00
CA SER A 99 -10.27 -9.62 -22.31
C SER A 99 -11.63 -9.02 -22.66
N ALA A 100 -12.58 -9.04 -21.71
CA ALA A 100 -13.90 -8.44 -21.89
C ALA A 100 -13.82 -6.92 -22.12
N ARG A 101 -12.90 -6.24 -21.43
CA ARG A 101 -12.68 -4.81 -21.63
C ARG A 101 -12.16 -4.48 -23.05
N VAL A 102 -11.26 -5.30 -23.57
CA VAL A 102 -10.80 -5.17 -24.96
C VAL A 102 -11.96 -5.32 -25.95
N GLU A 103 -12.85 -6.29 -25.73
CA GLU A 103 -14.03 -6.51 -26.55
C GLU A 103 -15.01 -5.33 -26.49
N ILE A 104 -15.31 -4.79 -25.29
CA ILE A 104 -16.15 -3.60 -25.16
C ILE A 104 -15.56 -2.41 -25.90
N ASN A 105 -14.25 -2.18 -25.77
CA ASN A 105 -13.58 -1.09 -26.47
C ASN A 105 -13.60 -1.26 -28.00
N ALA A 106 -13.46 -2.49 -28.50
CA ALA A 106 -13.59 -2.78 -29.91
C ALA A 106 -15.02 -2.51 -30.43
N ARG A 107 -16.04 -2.94 -29.69
CA ARG A 107 -17.44 -2.66 -30.02
C ARG A 107 -17.78 -1.16 -29.97
N ARG A 108 -17.20 -0.40 -29.05
CA ARG A 108 -17.37 1.06 -28.94
C ARG A 108 -16.71 1.79 -30.13
N ALA A 109 -15.67 1.23 -30.71
CA ALA A 109 -14.96 1.82 -31.86
C ALA A 109 -15.62 1.48 -33.21
N ASP A 110 -16.64 0.60 -33.22
CA ASP A 110 -17.36 0.23 -34.46
C ASP A 110 -18.30 1.36 -34.87
N PRO A 111 -18.16 1.94 -36.10
CA PRO A 111 -19.01 3.03 -36.58
C PRO A 111 -20.48 2.63 -36.79
N VAL A 112 -20.82 1.36 -36.75
CA VAL A 112 -22.21 0.85 -36.84
C VAL A 112 -23.00 1.06 -35.55
N SER A 113 -22.34 1.41 -34.44
CA SER A 113 -22.93 1.50 -33.10
C SER A 113 -23.28 2.92 -32.67
N ASP A 114 -23.82 3.76 -33.56
CA ASP A 114 -24.34 5.10 -33.23
C ASP A 114 -25.70 5.07 -32.47
N ASP A 115 -26.20 3.88 -32.13
CA ASP A 115 -27.40 3.73 -31.33
C ASP A 115 -27.14 4.14 -29.87
N PRO A 116 -27.83 5.18 -29.35
CA PRO A 116 -27.61 5.67 -27.99
C PRO A 116 -27.98 4.63 -26.92
N GLU A 117 -28.91 3.74 -27.17
CA GLU A 117 -29.28 2.67 -26.26
C GLU A 117 -28.16 1.63 -26.16
N TYR A 118 -27.56 1.26 -27.29
CA TYR A 118 -26.43 0.36 -27.36
C TYR A 118 -25.17 0.94 -26.65
N LEU A 119 -24.87 2.22 -26.86
CA LEU A 119 -23.78 2.91 -26.17
C LEU A 119 -24.00 2.99 -24.65
N THR A 120 -25.25 3.18 -24.22
CA THR A 120 -25.61 3.17 -22.81
C THR A 120 -25.39 1.79 -22.20
N GLN A 121 -25.77 0.72 -22.90
CA GLN A 121 -25.52 -0.65 -22.44
C GLN A 121 -24.03 -0.96 -22.34
N LEU A 122 -23.22 -0.59 -23.33
CA LEU A 122 -21.76 -0.74 -23.26
C LEU A 122 -21.14 0.02 -22.09
N SER A 123 -21.73 1.17 -21.71
CA SER A 123 -21.28 1.92 -20.55
C SER A 123 -21.59 1.18 -19.24
N ILE A 124 -22.77 0.57 -19.13
CA ILE A 124 -23.16 -0.24 -17.97
C ILE A 124 -22.25 -1.46 -17.85
N ASP A 125 -22.01 -2.18 -18.95
CA ASP A 125 -21.14 -3.35 -18.99
C ASP A 125 -19.70 -3.01 -18.61
N SER A 126 -19.20 -1.83 -19.04
CA SER A 126 -17.87 -1.33 -18.66
C SER A 126 -17.78 -1.05 -17.16
N GLN A 127 -18.81 -0.44 -16.56
CA GLN A 127 -18.85 -0.16 -15.12
C GLN A 127 -18.95 -1.45 -14.31
N GLU A 128 -19.68 -2.47 -14.80
CA GLU A 128 -19.72 -3.80 -14.19
C GLU A 128 -18.32 -4.40 -14.11
N LEU A 129 -17.55 -4.38 -15.21
CA LEU A 129 -16.17 -4.87 -15.21
C LEU A 129 -15.26 -4.10 -14.25
N ASP A 130 -15.46 -2.78 -14.14
CA ASP A 130 -14.69 -1.97 -13.20
C ASP A 130 -15.00 -2.33 -11.74
N LEU A 131 -16.27 -2.63 -11.42
CA LEU A 131 -16.67 -3.11 -10.10
C LEU A 131 -16.09 -4.51 -9.80
N LEU A 132 -16.21 -5.44 -10.75
CA LEU A 132 -15.65 -6.79 -10.61
C LEU A 132 -14.14 -6.76 -10.42
N GLU A 133 -13.41 -5.89 -11.15
CA GLU A 133 -11.99 -5.68 -10.97
C GLU A 133 -11.67 -5.13 -9.57
N ALA A 134 -12.46 -4.17 -9.07
CA ALA A 134 -12.27 -3.64 -7.73
C ALA A 134 -12.48 -4.73 -6.66
N VAL A 135 -13.50 -5.58 -6.81
CA VAL A 135 -13.72 -6.72 -5.89
C VAL A 135 -12.61 -7.76 -5.96
N CYS A 136 -12.09 -8.08 -7.16
CA CYS A 136 -10.91 -8.94 -7.30
C CYS A 136 -9.72 -8.38 -6.53
N ARG A 137 -9.45 -7.08 -6.67
CA ARG A 137 -8.37 -6.40 -5.93
C ARG A 137 -8.58 -6.40 -4.42
N LEU A 138 -9.84 -6.29 -3.94
CA LEU A 138 -10.16 -6.45 -2.53
C LEU A 138 -9.81 -7.86 -2.03
N ARG A 139 -10.17 -8.90 -2.80
CA ARG A 139 -9.86 -10.30 -2.46
C ARG A 139 -8.35 -10.58 -2.43
N GLU A 140 -7.56 -9.88 -3.23
CA GLU A 140 -6.10 -9.90 -3.17
C GLU A 140 -5.54 -9.10 -1.97
N GLY A 141 -6.35 -8.30 -1.30
CA GLY A 141 -5.92 -7.43 -0.21
C GLY A 141 -5.32 -6.10 -0.68
N GLN A 142 -5.53 -5.70 -1.93
CA GLN A 142 -5.03 -4.45 -2.51
C GLN A 142 -5.93 -3.26 -2.16
N TYR A 143 -6.06 -2.95 -0.86
CA TYR A 143 -6.95 -1.94 -0.30
C TYR A 143 -6.95 -0.59 -1.04
N LEU A 144 -5.77 0.01 -1.20
CA LEU A 144 -5.67 1.36 -1.77
C LEU A 144 -6.09 1.41 -3.25
N ARG A 145 -5.75 0.37 -4.03
CA ARG A 145 -6.11 0.29 -5.44
C ARG A 145 -7.62 0.08 -5.59
N ALA A 146 -8.17 -0.86 -4.86
CA ALA A 146 -9.60 -1.13 -4.86
C ALA A 146 -10.41 0.10 -4.46
N ARG A 147 -10.05 0.75 -3.35
CA ARG A 147 -10.71 1.98 -2.87
C ARG A 147 -10.67 3.09 -3.91
N LYS A 148 -9.55 3.25 -4.63
CA LYS A 148 -9.45 4.24 -5.72
C LYS A 148 -10.40 3.92 -6.86
N SER A 149 -10.47 2.65 -7.30
CA SER A 149 -11.38 2.22 -8.37
C SER A 149 -12.85 2.40 -7.98
N LEU A 150 -13.24 1.99 -6.76
CA LEU A 150 -14.60 2.17 -6.25
C LEU A 150 -15.01 3.65 -6.22
N LYS A 151 -14.13 4.55 -5.76
CA LYS A 151 -14.41 6.00 -5.79
C LYS A 151 -14.65 6.54 -7.20
N VAL A 152 -13.95 6.01 -8.21
CA VAL A 152 -14.17 6.41 -9.60
C VAL A 152 -15.56 5.98 -10.06
N ILE A 153 -16.01 4.76 -9.71
CA ILE A 153 -17.34 4.25 -10.06
C ILE A 153 -18.43 5.10 -9.39
N VAL A 154 -18.31 5.41 -8.09
CA VAL A 154 -19.26 6.25 -7.36
C VAL A 154 -19.35 7.65 -7.98
N ASN A 155 -18.22 8.27 -8.27
CA ASN A 155 -18.18 9.61 -8.87
C ASN A 155 -18.73 9.66 -10.30
N ALA A 156 -18.60 8.58 -11.06
CA ALA A 156 -19.16 8.48 -12.40
C ALA A 156 -20.69 8.33 -12.38
N GLY A 157 -21.24 7.84 -11.28
CA GLY A 157 -22.67 7.49 -11.17
C GLY A 157 -23.00 6.28 -12.05
N GLY A 158 -24.29 5.97 -12.11
CA GLY A 158 -24.79 4.87 -12.97
C GLY A 158 -25.21 3.62 -12.20
N ALA A 159 -25.39 2.52 -12.92
CA ALA A 159 -26.03 1.32 -12.40
C ALA A 159 -25.30 0.68 -11.19
N TRP A 160 -23.96 0.81 -11.13
CA TRP A 160 -23.13 0.14 -10.14
C TRP A 160 -22.58 1.09 -9.05
N SER A 161 -23.03 2.36 -9.05
CA SER A 161 -22.52 3.34 -8.08
C SER A 161 -22.97 3.04 -6.65
N GLU A 162 -24.16 2.50 -6.46
CA GLU A 162 -24.72 2.15 -5.14
C GLU A 162 -23.97 0.96 -4.52
N ASP A 163 -23.67 -0.07 -5.33
CA ASP A 163 -22.87 -1.22 -4.86
C ASP A 163 -21.42 -0.82 -4.54
N ALA A 164 -20.84 0.08 -5.36
CA ALA A 164 -19.50 0.61 -5.10
C ALA A 164 -19.46 1.47 -3.83
N ASP A 165 -20.51 2.25 -3.56
CA ASP A 165 -20.59 3.08 -2.35
C ASP A 165 -20.73 2.21 -1.10
N ARG A 166 -21.57 1.17 -1.14
CA ARG A 166 -21.68 0.18 -0.06
C ARG A 166 -20.33 -0.47 0.26
N LEU A 167 -19.58 -0.89 -0.77
CA LEU A 167 -18.24 -1.45 -0.58
C LEU A 167 -17.26 -0.44 0.04
N LEU A 168 -17.40 0.86 -0.30
CA LEU A 168 -16.57 1.92 0.28
C LEU A 168 -16.89 2.19 1.75
N GLU A 169 -18.16 2.04 2.16
CA GLU A 169 -18.59 2.19 3.55
C GLU A 169 -18.09 1.05 4.45
N GLU A 170 -17.94 -0.16 3.88
CA GLU A 170 -17.42 -1.31 4.61
C GLU A 170 -15.89 -1.35 4.72
N LEU A 171 -15.18 -0.51 3.94
CA LEU A 171 -13.72 -0.40 3.90
C LEU A 171 -13.18 0.62 4.90
#